data_c591e869a90433a948e33dbfd61736b7
#
_entry.id   c591e869a90433a948e33dbfd61736b7
#
_cell.length_a   1.000
_cell.length_b   1.000
_cell.length_c   1.000
_cell.angle_alpha   90.00
_cell.angle_beta   90.00
_cell.angle_gamma   90.00
#
_symmetry.space_group_name_H-M   'P 1'
#
loop_
_entity.id
_entity.type
_entity.pdbx_description
1 polymer ?
#
loop_
_entity_poly.entity_id
_entity_poly.type
_entity_poly.pdbx_seq_one_letter_code
_entity_poly.pdbx_strand_id
1 'polypeptide(L)'
;MKINIIAKRIERLDKLISSNTDFSRSEVVEIIEKNCCVVDGKIQNKKSTIINPDSKIEILSVNSTEKKTYKKINTYLVDEDIIVVEKPANMITHRASKNNDVSLCEHIVNSYPEIKSVGDIDRPGIVHRLDKDTSGLMIIARSANAYEKLKEMIKERSISRNYEALVYGKPKLKEAMIDAPIIRDPKNPIKRRVSIGGKESKTSYRIKKNFEEYSLLDVKLFSGRTHQIRVHLEHVGHPVVGDNLYGNKKSKLTRSFLHSSKLEFFHPMKNKKLSFESPLPLELKKFIETIS
;
A
#
# COMPACT_ATOMS: atom_id res chain seq x y z
N MET A 1 -20.34 -8.44 -22.34
CA MET A 1 -20.16 -9.87 -22.65
C MET A 1 -21.10 -10.64 -21.74
N LYS A 2 -21.95 -11.54 -22.26
CA LYS A 2 -22.88 -12.33 -21.45
C LYS A 2 -22.25 -13.73 -21.29
N ILE A 3 -22.04 -14.19 -20.06
CA ILE A 3 -21.49 -15.53 -19.79
C ILE A 3 -22.66 -16.38 -19.30
N ASN A 4 -22.84 -17.56 -19.90
CA ASN A 4 -23.86 -18.52 -19.53
C ASN A 4 -23.20 -19.78 -18.97
N ILE A 5 -23.67 -20.25 -17.82
CA ILE A 5 -23.20 -21.47 -17.16
C ILE A 5 -24.41 -22.34 -16.85
N ILE A 6 -24.31 -23.66 -17.06
CA ILE A 6 -25.31 -24.64 -16.62
C ILE A 6 -24.69 -25.42 -15.47
N ALA A 7 -25.39 -25.46 -14.34
CA ALA A 7 -24.96 -26.21 -13.18
C ALA A 7 -25.03 -27.73 -13.44
N LYS A 8 -23.94 -28.44 -13.18
CA LYS A 8 -23.86 -29.91 -13.35
C LYS A 8 -24.11 -30.68 -12.07
N ARG A 9 -24.05 -30.01 -10.92
CA ARG A 9 -24.20 -30.59 -9.59
C ARG A 9 -24.72 -29.57 -8.61
N ILE A 10 -25.17 -30.01 -7.45
CA ILE A 10 -25.52 -29.12 -6.35
C ILE A 10 -24.26 -28.42 -5.84
N GLU A 11 -24.22 -27.10 -5.95
CA GLU A 11 -23.04 -26.31 -5.51
C GLU A 11 -23.46 -24.89 -5.12
N ARG A 12 -22.62 -24.23 -4.30
CA ARG A 12 -22.82 -22.81 -3.99
C ARG A 12 -22.52 -21.93 -5.22
N LEU A 13 -23.36 -20.91 -5.39
CA LEU A 13 -23.29 -19.99 -6.53
C LEU A 13 -21.89 -19.38 -6.71
N ASP A 14 -21.28 -18.88 -5.62
CA ASP A 14 -19.94 -18.27 -5.67
C ASP A 14 -18.85 -19.27 -6.12
N LYS A 15 -18.94 -20.51 -5.70
CA LYS A 15 -18.00 -21.56 -6.11
C LYS A 15 -18.23 -21.98 -7.55
N LEU A 16 -19.50 -22.19 -7.92
CA LEU A 16 -19.87 -22.60 -9.27
C LEU A 16 -19.39 -21.58 -10.32
N ILE A 17 -19.58 -20.30 -10.08
CA ILE A 17 -19.10 -19.26 -11.00
C ILE A 17 -17.57 -19.24 -11.06
N SER A 18 -16.87 -19.25 -9.91
CA SER A 18 -15.41 -19.19 -9.88
C SER A 18 -14.73 -20.42 -10.51
N SER A 19 -15.37 -21.59 -10.50
CA SER A 19 -14.82 -22.81 -11.12
C SER A 19 -15.10 -22.91 -12.64
N ASN A 20 -16.03 -22.11 -13.17
CA ASN A 20 -16.42 -22.13 -14.58
C ASN A 20 -16.08 -20.83 -15.34
N THR A 21 -15.33 -19.92 -14.72
CA THR A 21 -14.90 -18.65 -15.32
C THR A 21 -13.50 -18.29 -14.83
N ASP A 22 -12.85 -17.36 -15.51
CA ASP A 22 -11.55 -16.80 -15.11
C ASP A 22 -11.67 -15.76 -13.99
N PHE A 23 -12.87 -15.54 -13.43
CA PHE A 23 -13.06 -14.59 -12.34
C PHE A 23 -12.51 -15.15 -11.03
N SER A 24 -11.76 -14.31 -10.32
CA SER A 24 -11.37 -14.58 -8.94
C SER A 24 -12.62 -14.64 -8.03
N ARG A 25 -12.52 -15.32 -6.90
CA ARG A 25 -13.63 -15.38 -5.91
C ARG A 25 -14.13 -14.00 -5.48
N SER A 26 -13.25 -13.01 -5.42
CA SER A 26 -13.60 -11.64 -5.06
C SER A 26 -14.42 -10.94 -6.13
N GLU A 27 -14.06 -11.13 -7.40
CA GLU A 27 -14.82 -10.63 -8.56
C GLU A 27 -16.20 -11.30 -8.66
N VAL A 28 -16.28 -12.61 -8.41
CA VAL A 28 -17.57 -13.32 -8.38
C VAL A 28 -18.49 -12.76 -7.30
N VAL A 29 -17.97 -12.49 -6.11
CA VAL A 29 -18.75 -11.88 -5.03
C VAL A 29 -19.26 -10.49 -5.44
N GLU A 30 -18.41 -9.69 -6.09
CA GLU A 30 -18.79 -8.36 -6.58
C GLU A 30 -19.88 -8.43 -7.66
N ILE A 31 -19.77 -9.37 -8.59
CA ILE A 31 -20.77 -9.63 -9.65
C ILE A 31 -22.14 -9.95 -9.01
N ILE A 32 -22.16 -10.81 -8.01
CA ILE A 32 -23.38 -11.22 -7.32
C ILE A 32 -23.96 -10.04 -6.50
N GLU A 33 -23.14 -9.32 -5.75
CA GLU A 33 -23.58 -8.18 -4.91
C GLU A 33 -24.06 -6.99 -5.75
N LYS A 34 -23.59 -6.83 -6.99
CA LYS A 34 -24.04 -5.80 -7.94
C LYS A 34 -25.29 -6.20 -8.75
N ASN A 35 -25.99 -7.28 -8.37
CA ASN A 35 -27.15 -7.80 -9.07
C ASN A 35 -26.89 -8.15 -10.55
N CYS A 36 -25.64 -8.46 -10.90
CA CYS A 36 -25.25 -8.86 -12.25
C CYS A 36 -25.25 -10.38 -12.46
N CYS A 37 -25.82 -11.13 -11.52
CA CYS A 37 -25.99 -12.58 -11.62
C CYS A 37 -27.48 -12.95 -11.64
N VAL A 38 -27.88 -13.68 -12.66
CA VAL A 38 -29.26 -14.18 -12.84
C VAL A 38 -29.22 -15.70 -12.81
N VAL A 39 -30.09 -16.32 -12.03
CA VAL A 39 -30.26 -17.78 -11.95
C VAL A 39 -31.72 -18.09 -12.29
N ASP A 40 -31.94 -18.89 -13.33
CA ASP A 40 -33.24 -19.28 -13.84
C ASP A 40 -34.20 -18.08 -14.03
N GLY A 41 -33.65 -17.00 -14.62
CA GLY A 41 -34.37 -15.75 -14.89
C GLY A 41 -34.53 -14.81 -13.70
N LYS A 42 -34.03 -15.13 -12.50
CA LYS A 42 -34.15 -14.29 -11.29
C LYS A 42 -32.79 -13.76 -10.85
N ILE A 43 -32.72 -12.48 -10.54
CA ILE A 43 -31.49 -11.85 -10.00
C ILE A 43 -31.15 -12.49 -8.65
N GLN A 44 -29.88 -12.90 -8.51
CA GLN A 44 -29.33 -13.42 -7.27
C GLN A 44 -28.26 -12.48 -6.72
N ASN A 45 -28.43 -12.06 -5.46
CA ASN A 45 -27.50 -11.18 -4.76
C ASN A 45 -26.84 -11.84 -3.53
N LYS A 46 -27.13 -13.12 -3.28
CA LYS A 46 -26.59 -13.88 -2.16
C LYS A 46 -25.61 -14.93 -2.64
N LYS A 47 -24.31 -14.72 -2.39
CA LYS A 47 -23.22 -15.60 -2.82
C LYS A 47 -23.30 -17.04 -2.33
N SER A 48 -23.94 -17.27 -1.19
CA SER A 48 -24.10 -18.59 -0.59
C SER A 48 -25.34 -19.37 -1.10
N THR A 49 -26.07 -18.83 -2.07
CA THR A 49 -27.23 -19.52 -2.67
C THR A 49 -26.78 -20.88 -3.20
N ILE A 50 -27.53 -21.92 -2.87
CA ILE A 50 -27.33 -23.28 -3.37
C ILE A 50 -28.02 -23.38 -4.73
N ILE A 51 -27.30 -23.86 -5.71
CA ILE A 51 -27.75 -24.03 -7.09
C ILE A 51 -27.94 -25.51 -7.35
N ASN A 52 -29.10 -25.87 -7.92
CA ASN A 52 -29.42 -27.24 -8.30
C ASN A 52 -28.85 -27.59 -9.70
N PRO A 53 -28.71 -28.88 -10.00
CA PRO A 53 -28.36 -29.29 -11.37
C PRO A 53 -29.34 -28.72 -12.39
N ASP A 54 -28.86 -28.48 -13.59
CA ASP A 54 -29.58 -27.93 -14.76
C ASP A 54 -30.01 -26.45 -14.62
N SER A 55 -29.84 -25.81 -13.47
CA SER A 55 -30.06 -24.37 -13.32
C SER A 55 -29.16 -23.58 -14.27
N LYS A 56 -29.75 -22.57 -14.91
CA LYS A 56 -29.07 -21.67 -15.85
C LYS A 56 -28.62 -20.42 -15.12
N ILE A 57 -27.31 -20.19 -15.09
CA ILE A 57 -26.69 -19.00 -14.50
C ILE A 57 -26.24 -18.08 -15.65
N GLU A 58 -26.75 -16.85 -15.65
CA GLU A 58 -26.36 -15.82 -16.57
C GLU A 58 -25.61 -14.74 -15.82
N ILE A 59 -24.38 -14.45 -16.22
CA ILE A 59 -23.63 -13.31 -15.73
C ILE A 59 -23.82 -12.18 -16.73
N LEU A 60 -24.59 -11.18 -16.33
CA LEU A 60 -24.76 -9.95 -17.08
C LEU A 60 -23.43 -9.20 -17.00
N SER A 61 -22.94 -8.71 -18.14
CA SER A 61 -21.67 -7.98 -18.13
C SER A 61 -21.73 -6.88 -17.07
N VAL A 62 -20.90 -6.99 -16.08
CA VAL A 62 -20.61 -5.85 -15.22
C VAL A 62 -19.88 -4.87 -16.13
N ASN A 63 -20.59 -3.92 -16.72
CA ASN A 63 -19.98 -2.76 -17.33
C ASN A 63 -19.35 -1.92 -16.21
N SER A 64 -18.32 -2.44 -15.58
CA SER A 64 -17.40 -1.69 -14.74
C SER A 64 -16.45 -0.87 -15.62
N THR A 65 -17.00 -0.26 -16.66
CA THR A 65 -16.34 0.84 -17.37
C THR A 65 -16.69 2.18 -16.72
N GLU A 66 -16.66 2.28 -15.40
CA GLU A 66 -16.12 3.49 -14.84
C GLU A 66 -14.66 3.51 -15.30
N LYS A 67 -14.36 4.32 -16.32
CA LYS A 67 -12.99 4.58 -16.74
C LYS A 67 -12.24 5.07 -15.51
N LYS A 68 -11.50 4.14 -14.88
CA LYS A 68 -10.66 4.50 -13.73
C LYS A 68 -9.74 5.61 -14.19
N THR A 69 -9.92 6.80 -13.62
CA THR A 69 -9.09 7.94 -13.96
C THR A 69 -7.74 7.76 -13.29
N TYR A 70 -6.72 7.44 -14.08
CA TYR A 70 -5.35 7.32 -13.59
C TYR A 70 -4.71 8.70 -13.54
N LYS A 71 -4.48 9.23 -12.32
CA LYS A 71 -3.74 10.49 -12.14
C LYS A 71 -2.28 10.27 -12.53
N LYS A 72 -1.64 11.27 -13.15
CA LYS A 72 -0.21 11.21 -13.47
C LYS A 72 0.60 11.03 -12.18
N ILE A 73 1.47 10.02 -12.16
CA ILE A 73 2.42 9.74 -11.07
C ILE A 73 3.80 10.18 -11.52
N ASN A 74 4.51 10.91 -10.66
CA ASN A 74 5.88 11.31 -10.93
C ASN A 74 6.77 10.06 -10.96
N THR A 75 7.54 9.95 -12.03
CA THR A 75 8.45 8.83 -12.25
C THR A 75 9.87 9.35 -12.37
N TYR A 76 10.78 8.79 -11.60
CA TYR A 76 12.18 9.19 -11.50
C TYR A 76 13.09 8.34 -12.38
N LEU A 77 12.72 7.07 -12.56
CA LEU A 77 13.43 6.12 -13.41
C LEU A 77 12.45 5.11 -13.99
N VAL A 78 12.64 4.78 -15.26
CA VAL A 78 12.04 3.61 -15.92
C VAL A 78 13.11 2.96 -16.76
N ASP A 79 13.39 1.69 -16.49
CA ASP A 79 14.20 0.87 -17.38
C ASP A 79 13.57 -0.54 -17.53
N GLU A 80 14.30 -1.49 -18.10
CA GLU A 80 13.80 -2.84 -18.34
C GLU A 80 13.53 -3.64 -17.06
N ASP A 81 14.18 -3.28 -15.92
CA ASP A 81 14.19 -4.06 -14.69
C ASP A 81 13.40 -3.42 -13.55
N ILE A 82 13.43 -2.09 -13.46
CA ILE A 82 12.85 -1.36 -12.34
C ILE A 82 12.15 -0.07 -12.76
N ILE A 83 11.22 0.36 -11.93
CA ILE A 83 10.62 1.68 -11.98
C ILE A 83 10.76 2.33 -10.61
N VAL A 84 11.21 3.59 -10.55
CA VAL A 84 11.20 4.41 -9.35
C VAL A 84 10.15 5.50 -9.51
N VAL A 85 9.19 5.53 -8.59
CA VAL A 85 8.04 6.45 -8.64
C VAL A 85 7.89 7.20 -7.32
N GLU A 86 7.17 8.31 -7.36
CA GLU A 86 6.67 8.99 -6.20
C GLU A 86 5.18 8.68 -6.01
N LYS A 87 4.86 7.89 -4.99
CA LYS A 87 3.47 7.61 -4.63
C LYS A 87 2.85 8.88 -4.02
N PRO A 88 1.75 9.40 -4.53
CA PRO A 88 1.04 10.49 -3.87
C PRO A 88 0.43 10.03 -2.54
N ALA A 89 0.14 10.98 -1.65
CA ALA A 89 -0.69 10.72 -0.49
C ALA A 89 -2.12 10.37 -0.90
N ASN A 90 -2.88 9.75 0.01
CA ASN A 90 -4.26 9.28 -0.20
C ASN A 90 -4.40 8.19 -1.27
N MET A 91 -3.28 7.57 -1.67
CA MET A 91 -3.26 6.43 -2.59
C MET A 91 -2.74 5.18 -1.87
N ILE A 92 -3.48 4.07 -1.95
CA ILE A 92 -3.02 2.77 -1.44
C ILE A 92 -1.94 2.20 -2.37
N THR A 93 -0.97 1.49 -1.79
CA THR A 93 0.09 0.85 -2.60
C THR A 93 -0.47 -0.31 -3.43
N HIS A 94 -1.27 -1.18 -2.83
CA HIS A 94 -1.97 -2.30 -3.46
C HIS A 94 -3.28 -2.56 -2.72
N ARG A 95 -4.23 -3.22 -3.35
CA ARG A 95 -5.50 -3.55 -2.72
C ARG A 95 -5.30 -4.64 -1.66
N ALA A 96 -5.84 -4.42 -0.47
CA ALA A 96 -5.91 -5.42 0.61
C ALA A 96 -7.34 -5.90 0.87
N SER A 97 -8.36 -5.26 0.29
CA SER A 97 -9.80 -5.54 0.46
C SER A 97 -10.61 -4.73 -0.56
N LYS A 98 -11.95 -4.90 -0.55
CA LYS A 98 -12.98 -4.30 -1.43
C LYS A 98 -13.02 -2.75 -1.49
N ASN A 99 -11.90 -2.08 -1.67
CA ASN A 99 -11.89 -0.64 -1.85
C ASN A 99 -11.87 -0.32 -3.35
N ASN A 100 -12.73 0.60 -3.81
CA ASN A 100 -12.82 1.03 -5.22
C ASN A 100 -11.72 2.03 -5.61
N ASP A 101 -10.89 2.49 -4.66
CA ASP A 101 -9.79 3.42 -4.96
C ASP A 101 -8.75 2.74 -5.87
N VAL A 102 -8.29 3.46 -6.89
CA VAL A 102 -7.18 3.02 -7.73
C VAL A 102 -5.90 2.97 -6.90
N SER A 103 -5.27 1.80 -6.82
CA SER A 103 -3.98 1.62 -6.15
C SER A 103 -2.81 2.01 -7.05
N LEU A 104 -1.64 2.27 -6.44
CA LEU A 104 -0.39 2.45 -7.19
C LEU A 104 -0.11 1.23 -8.08
N CYS A 105 -0.28 0.02 -7.56
CA CYS A 105 -0.08 -1.22 -8.30
C CYS A 105 -0.92 -1.27 -9.58
N GLU A 106 -2.23 -0.98 -9.48
CA GLU A 106 -3.12 -0.95 -10.66
C GLU A 106 -2.71 0.14 -11.65
N HIS A 107 -2.29 1.31 -11.15
CA HIS A 107 -1.80 2.39 -12.01
C HIS A 107 -0.55 1.96 -12.77
N ILE A 108 0.40 1.31 -12.09
CA ILE A 108 1.64 0.81 -12.71
C ILE A 108 1.35 -0.28 -13.73
N VAL A 109 0.50 -1.26 -13.41
CA VAL A 109 0.11 -2.33 -14.35
C VAL A 109 -0.64 -1.77 -15.56
N ASN A 110 -1.45 -0.71 -15.39
CA ASN A 110 -2.11 -0.05 -16.52
C ASN A 110 -1.11 0.65 -17.45
N SER A 111 -0.04 1.24 -16.89
CA SER A 111 1.00 1.95 -17.67
C SER A 111 2.05 0.99 -18.25
N TYR A 112 2.29 -0.14 -17.60
CA TYR A 112 3.28 -1.16 -17.93
C TYR A 112 2.66 -2.55 -17.78
N PRO A 113 1.85 -3.02 -18.76
CA PRO A 113 1.06 -4.24 -18.66
C PRO A 113 1.87 -5.51 -18.41
N GLU A 114 3.14 -5.55 -18.85
CA GLU A 114 4.07 -6.65 -18.65
C GLU A 114 4.33 -6.96 -17.17
N ILE A 115 4.20 -5.97 -16.29
CA ILE A 115 4.40 -6.14 -14.84
C ILE A 115 3.34 -7.08 -14.23
N LYS A 116 2.20 -7.27 -14.89
CA LYS A 116 1.12 -8.16 -14.41
C LYS A 116 1.62 -9.58 -14.08
N SER A 117 2.65 -10.05 -14.76
CA SER A 117 3.29 -11.37 -14.55
C SER A 117 4.49 -11.33 -13.58
N VAL A 118 4.82 -10.19 -12.97
CA VAL A 118 6.02 -10.02 -12.13
C VAL A 118 5.70 -10.20 -10.66
N GLY A 119 6.16 -11.28 -10.06
CA GLY A 119 6.07 -11.56 -8.64
C GLY A 119 4.69 -12.05 -8.19
N ASP A 120 4.15 -11.41 -7.14
CA ASP A 120 2.89 -11.81 -6.49
C ASP A 120 1.69 -11.38 -7.34
N ILE A 121 0.76 -12.28 -7.64
CA ILE A 121 -0.41 -12.04 -8.50
C ILE A 121 -1.34 -10.93 -7.97
N ASP A 122 -1.43 -10.77 -6.65
CA ASP A 122 -2.29 -9.75 -6.02
C ASP A 122 -1.63 -8.36 -5.96
N ARG A 123 -0.30 -8.30 -6.16
CA ARG A 123 0.49 -7.08 -6.09
C ARG A 123 1.72 -7.13 -7.01
N PRO A 124 1.52 -7.31 -8.32
CA PRO A 124 2.60 -7.47 -9.28
C PRO A 124 3.61 -6.31 -9.20
N GLY A 125 4.89 -6.66 -9.23
CA GLY A 125 6.01 -5.74 -9.14
C GLY A 125 6.25 -5.07 -7.77
N ILE A 126 5.34 -5.21 -6.81
CA ILE A 126 5.42 -4.52 -5.50
C ILE A 126 6.29 -5.30 -4.53
N VAL A 127 7.47 -4.76 -4.20
CA VAL A 127 8.44 -5.34 -3.27
C VAL A 127 8.39 -4.72 -1.86
N HIS A 128 7.90 -3.48 -1.75
CA HIS A 128 7.65 -2.80 -0.48
C HIS A 128 6.44 -1.88 -0.58
N ARG A 129 6.05 -1.26 0.53
CA ARG A 129 4.84 -0.44 0.57
C ARG A 129 5.01 0.83 1.38
N LEU A 130 4.23 1.84 1.03
CA LEU A 130 3.92 3.01 1.85
C LEU A 130 2.47 2.93 2.31
N ASP A 131 2.15 3.53 3.44
CA ASP A 131 0.77 3.66 3.92
C ASP A 131 -0.04 4.58 2.99
N LYS A 132 -1.38 4.50 3.04
CA LYS A 132 -2.28 5.30 2.19
C LYS A 132 -1.90 6.79 2.23
N ASP A 133 -1.72 7.33 3.44
CA ASP A 133 -1.49 8.75 3.68
C ASP A 133 -0.02 9.17 3.56
N THR A 134 0.90 8.22 3.46
CA THR A 134 2.33 8.47 3.26
C THR A 134 2.62 8.68 1.78
N SER A 135 3.26 9.79 1.44
CA SER A 135 3.75 10.08 0.09
C SER A 135 5.24 9.75 -0.08
N GLY A 136 5.73 9.74 -1.31
CA GLY A 136 7.16 9.70 -1.61
C GLY A 136 7.62 8.48 -2.38
N LEU A 137 8.94 8.30 -2.40
CA LEU A 137 9.63 7.37 -3.28
C LEU A 137 9.33 5.89 -2.99
N MET A 138 9.08 5.17 -4.08
CA MET A 138 8.95 3.72 -4.10
C MET A 138 9.68 3.11 -5.29
N ILE A 139 10.25 1.92 -5.08
CA ILE A 139 10.81 1.10 -6.16
C ILE A 139 9.85 -0.05 -6.49
N ILE A 140 9.65 -0.28 -7.78
CA ILE A 140 8.78 -1.31 -8.36
C ILE A 140 9.65 -2.20 -9.24
N ALA A 141 9.50 -3.50 -9.14
CA ALA A 141 10.13 -4.44 -10.05
C ALA A 141 9.37 -4.50 -11.38
N ARG A 142 10.07 -4.44 -12.50
CA ARG A 142 9.51 -4.56 -13.84
C ARG A 142 9.82 -5.90 -14.48
N SER A 143 10.91 -6.56 -14.07
CA SER A 143 11.27 -7.92 -14.48
C SER A 143 11.21 -8.91 -13.31
N ALA A 144 11.01 -10.20 -13.59
CA ALA A 144 10.97 -11.27 -12.58
C ALA A 144 12.31 -11.38 -11.84
N ASN A 145 13.43 -11.25 -12.54
CA ASN A 145 14.76 -11.29 -11.94
C ASN A 145 14.99 -10.12 -10.97
N ALA A 146 14.60 -8.91 -11.38
CA ALA A 146 14.68 -7.73 -10.51
C ALA A 146 13.77 -7.87 -9.29
N TYR A 147 12.59 -8.50 -9.43
CA TYR A 147 11.68 -8.73 -8.30
C TYR A 147 12.34 -9.58 -7.21
N GLU A 148 12.93 -10.72 -7.56
CA GLU A 148 13.59 -11.58 -6.58
C GLU A 148 14.81 -10.90 -5.96
N LYS A 149 15.63 -10.22 -6.76
CA LYS A 149 16.79 -9.46 -6.25
C LYS A 149 16.39 -8.33 -5.31
N LEU A 150 15.36 -7.56 -5.63
CA LEU A 150 14.88 -6.48 -4.76
C LEU A 150 14.31 -7.02 -3.44
N LYS A 151 13.62 -8.16 -3.45
CA LYS A 151 13.18 -8.84 -2.21
C LYS A 151 14.36 -9.23 -1.32
N GLU A 152 15.40 -9.79 -1.91
CA GLU A 152 16.65 -10.14 -1.22
C GLU A 152 17.30 -8.88 -0.62
N MET A 153 17.48 -7.82 -1.41
CA MET A 153 18.02 -6.54 -0.98
C MET A 153 17.23 -5.90 0.16
N ILE A 154 15.90 -6.02 0.15
CA ILE A 154 15.06 -5.54 1.25
C ILE A 154 15.28 -6.38 2.51
N LYS A 155 15.37 -7.72 2.38
CA LYS A 155 15.66 -8.64 3.48
C LYS A 155 17.03 -8.36 4.10
N GLU A 156 18.03 -8.11 3.29
CA GLU A 156 19.40 -7.76 3.69
C GLU A 156 19.57 -6.32 4.15
N ARG A 157 18.51 -5.50 4.05
CA ARG A 157 18.54 -4.08 4.43
C ARG A 157 19.51 -3.24 3.59
N SER A 158 19.82 -3.67 2.37
CA SER A 158 20.74 -2.99 1.44
C SER A 158 20.07 -1.84 0.65
N ILE A 159 18.75 -1.66 0.79
CA ILE A 159 18.01 -0.51 0.27
C ILE A 159 17.83 0.52 1.39
N SER A 160 18.50 1.66 1.28
CA SER A 160 18.35 2.77 2.23
C SER A 160 17.09 3.56 1.92
N ARG A 161 16.20 3.70 2.91
CA ARG A 161 14.92 4.40 2.82
C ARG A 161 14.85 5.45 3.89
N ASN A 162 14.91 6.72 3.50
CA ASN A 162 14.83 7.85 4.40
C ASN A 162 13.51 8.59 4.24
N TYR A 163 13.01 9.10 5.34
CA TYR A 163 11.73 9.78 5.42
C TYR A 163 11.90 11.11 6.15
N GLU A 164 11.07 12.07 5.80
CA GLU A 164 10.85 13.25 6.63
C GLU A 164 9.54 13.08 7.41
N ALA A 165 9.60 13.28 8.73
CA ALA A 165 8.47 13.20 9.62
C ALA A 165 8.43 14.44 10.53
N LEU A 166 7.27 15.09 10.64
CA LEU A 166 7.04 16.10 11.67
C LEU A 166 6.32 15.44 12.84
N VAL A 167 6.83 15.63 14.04
CA VAL A 167 6.29 15.05 15.27
C VAL A 167 5.89 16.09 16.29
N TYR A 168 4.97 15.75 17.18
CA TYR A 168 4.64 16.56 18.32
C TYR A 168 5.77 16.52 19.37
N GLY A 169 6.06 17.70 19.95
CA GLY A 169 7.06 17.87 20.99
C GLY A 169 8.50 17.86 20.47
N LYS A 170 9.42 17.86 21.43
CA LYS A 170 10.87 17.92 21.19
C LYS A 170 11.53 16.69 21.79
N PRO A 171 11.95 15.70 20.97
CA PRO A 171 12.70 14.55 21.46
C PRO A 171 13.96 15.03 22.20
N LYS A 172 14.24 14.40 23.37
CA LYS A 172 15.38 14.77 24.21
C LYS A 172 16.73 14.50 23.53
N LEU A 173 16.81 13.43 22.76
CA LEU A 173 18.01 13.03 22.04
C LEU A 173 17.99 13.60 20.62
N LYS A 174 19.08 14.24 20.20
CA LYS A 174 19.24 14.77 18.84
C LYS A 174 19.12 13.68 17.78
N GLU A 175 19.58 12.48 18.12
CA GLU A 175 19.44 11.26 17.32
C GLU A 175 19.25 10.04 18.22
N ALA A 176 18.46 9.08 17.76
CA ALA A 176 18.25 7.83 18.49
C ALA A 176 17.86 6.68 17.54
N MET A 177 18.08 5.46 18.05
CA MET A 177 17.58 4.20 17.46
C MET A 177 16.44 3.66 18.31
N ILE A 178 15.28 3.45 17.68
CA ILE A 178 14.15 2.75 18.29
C ILE A 178 14.21 1.31 17.80
N ASP A 179 14.62 0.41 18.69
CA ASP A 179 14.69 -1.03 18.47
C ASP A 179 13.58 -1.68 19.28
N ALA A 180 12.40 -1.79 18.72
CA ALA A 180 11.20 -2.24 19.42
C ALA A 180 10.30 -3.09 18.52
N PRO A 181 9.96 -4.33 18.94
CA PRO A 181 9.20 -5.25 18.11
C PRO A 181 7.73 -4.80 17.96
N ILE A 182 7.16 -5.01 16.77
CA ILE A 182 5.80 -4.56 16.42
C ILE A 182 4.89 -5.76 16.17
N ILE A 183 3.70 -5.73 16.80
CA ILE A 183 2.60 -6.67 16.54
C ILE A 183 1.36 -5.96 16.00
N ARG A 184 0.41 -6.74 15.51
CA ARG A 184 -0.96 -6.28 15.27
C ARG A 184 -1.65 -6.07 16.61
N ASP A 185 -2.36 -4.95 16.78
CA ASP A 185 -3.10 -4.70 18.01
C ASP A 185 -4.31 -5.66 18.07
N PRO A 186 -4.42 -6.50 19.12
CA PRO A 186 -5.53 -7.44 19.24
C PRO A 186 -6.89 -6.74 19.47
N LYS A 187 -6.90 -5.54 20.06
CA LYS A 187 -8.10 -4.76 20.33
C LYS A 187 -8.54 -3.94 19.12
N ASN A 188 -7.60 -3.55 18.26
CA ASN A 188 -7.88 -2.78 17.05
C ASN A 188 -7.05 -3.33 15.88
N PRO A 189 -7.60 -4.23 15.03
CA PRO A 189 -6.89 -4.88 13.95
C PRO A 189 -6.27 -3.94 12.89
N ILE A 190 -6.74 -2.69 12.82
CA ILE A 190 -6.17 -1.66 11.93
C ILE A 190 -4.85 -1.15 12.50
N LYS A 191 -4.73 -1.06 13.84
CA LYS A 191 -3.53 -0.58 14.54
C LYS A 191 -2.42 -1.63 14.61
N ARG A 192 -1.22 -1.10 14.85
CA ARG A 192 -0.04 -1.84 15.29
C ARG A 192 0.39 -1.25 16.63
N ARG A 193 1.13 -2.02 17.42
CA ARG A 193 1.72 -1.53 18.67
C ARG A 193 3.07 -2.18 18.92
N VAL A 194 3.90 -1.52 19.69
CA VAL A 194 5.11 -2.13 20.26
C VAL A 194 4.70 -3.13 21.33
N SER A 195 5.25 -4.34 21.26
CA SER A 195 5.01 -5.39 22.25
C SER A 195 6.04 -6.50 22.14
N ILE A 196 6.44 -7.06 23.27
CA ILE A 196 7.27 -8.28 23.35
C ILE A 196 6.59 -9.40 22.55
N GLY A 197 7.38 -10.19 21.81
CA GLY A 197 6.87 -11.23 20.90
C GLY A 197 6.44 -10.72 19.53
N GLY A 198 6.54 -9.41 19.28
CA GLY A 198 6.33 -8.81 17.97
C GLY A 198 7.45 -9.13 16.98
N LYS A 199 7.25 -8.71 15.72
CA LYS A 199 8.28 -8.79 14.69
C LYS A 199 9.35 -7.73 14.92
N GLU A 200 10.61 -8.11 14.91
CA GLU A 200 11.75 -7.19 15.02
C GLU A 200 11.59 -6.00 14.09
N SER A 201 11.82 -4.82 14.66
CA SER A 201 11.62 -3.55 13.95
C SER A 201 12.58 -2.50 14.47
N LYS A 202 13.33 -1.87 13.53
CA LYS A 202 14.34 -0.85 13.87
C LYS A 202 14.14 0.40 13.02
N THR A 203 14.08 1.54 13.70
CA THR A 203 13.94 2.88 13.10
C THR A 203 14.92 3.82 13.78
N SER A 204 15.74 4.52 13.02
CA SER A 204 16.52 5.64 13.59
C SER A 204 15.90 6.96 13.18
N TYR A 205 16.10 7.97 14.03
CA TYR A 205 15.79 9.34 13.66
C TYR A 205 16.93 10.28 14.04
N ARG A 206 16.98 11.43 13.36
CA ARG A 206 17.79 12.60 13.70
C ARG A 206 16.93 13.85 13.56
N ILE A 207 17.02 14.75 14.53
CA ILE A 207 16.30 16.02 14.49
C ILE A 207 16.97 16.91 13.42
N LYS A 208 16.17 17.35 12.44
CA LYS A 208 16.57 18.34 11.41
C LYS A 208 16.34 19.76 11.91
N LYS A 209 15.17 20.01 12.48
CA LYS A 209 14.77 21.34 12.99
C LYS A 209 13.76 21.20 14.13
N ASN A 210 13.91 21.99 15.18
CA ASN A 210 12.91 22.15 16.22
C ASN A 210 12.10 23.43 15.99
N PHE A 211 10.80 23.33 16.26
CA PHE A 211 9.85 24.43 16.33
C PHE A 211 9.35 24.56 17.78
N GLU A 212 8.40 25.45 18.05
CA GLU A 212 7.89 25.65 19.40
C GLU A 212 7.26 24.37 19.99
N GLU A 213 6.31 23.75 19.25
CA GLU A 213 5.59 22.56 19.66
C GLU A 213 5.94 21.30 18.86
N TYR A 214 6.83 21.38 17.87
CA TYR A 214 7.09 20.30 16.91
C TYR A 214 8.58 20.08 16.69
N SER A 215 8.91 18.92 16.13
CA SER A 215 10.25 18.63 15.59
C SER A 215 10.16 17.98 14.22
N LEU A 216 10.91 18.49 13.28
CA LEU A 216 11.11 17.85 11.97
C LEU A 216 12.26 16.86 12.08
N LEU A 217 11.99 15.62 11.76
CA LEU A 217 12.92 14.50 11.85
C LEU A 217 13.30 13.98 10.47
N ASP A 218 14.57 13.63 10.33
CA ASP A 218 15.07 12.72 9.29
C ASP A 218 15.04 11.30 9.88
N VAL A 219 14.26 10.40 9.25
CA VAL A 219 13.98 9.07 9.79
C VAL A 219 14.48 8.00 8.81
N LYS A 220 15.25 7.04 9.29
CA LYS A 220 15.76 5.91 8.49
C LYS A 220 15.14 4.60 8.94
N LEU A 221 14.63 3.82 7.97
CA LEU A 221 14.08 2.49 8.21
C LEU A 221 15.12 1.39 7.97
N PHE A 222 15.29 0.51 8.96
CA PHE A 222 16.07 -0.73 8.84
C PHE A 222 15.17 -1.97 8.66
N SER A 223 13.88 -1.84 8.86
CA SER A 223 12.85 -2.84 8.59
C SER A 223 11.63 -2.13 7.99
N GLY A 224 10.62 -2.87 7.54
CA GLY A 224 9.45 -2.29 6.85
C GLY A 224 8.13 -2.89 7.35
N ARG A 225 7.85 -2.80 8.66
CA ARG A 225 6.57 -3.26 9.20
C ARG A 225 5.47 -2.23 8.92
N THR A 226 4.23 -2.70 8.84
CA THR A 226 3.08 -1.81 8.67
C THR A 226 3.05 -0.74 9.76
N HIS A 227 2.91 0.53 9.36
CA HIS A 227 2.87 1.70 10.25
C HIS A 227 4.13 1.91 11.10
N GLN A 228 5.27 1.30 10.78
CA GLN A 228 6.42 1.21 11.67
C GLN A 228 6.89 2.56 12.21
N ILE A 229 7.14 3.56 11.37
CA ILE A 229 7.59 4.89 11.79
C ILE A 229 6.57 5.52 12.74
N ARG A 230 5.30 5.43 12.41
CA ARG A 230 4.17 6.02 13.15
C ARG A 230 4.05 5.41 14.55
N VAL A 231 4.13 4.08 14.63
CA VAL A 231 4.09 3.32 15.89
C VAL A 231 5.31 3.59 16.76
N HIS A 232 6.51 3.59 16.17
CA HIS A 232 7.73 3.83 16.91
C HIS A 232 7.81 5.23 17.48
N LEU A 233 7.44 6.25 16.70
CA LEU A 233 7.45 7.63 17.15
C LEU A 233 6.36 7.89 18.21
N GLU A 234 5.18 7.29 18.07
CA GLU A 234 4.13 7.33 19.11
C GLU A 234 4.60 6.64 20.39
N HIS A 235 5.22 5.45 20.29
CA HIS A 235 5.73 4.70 21.43
C HIS A 235 6.75 5.48 22.28
N VAL A 236 7.58 6.33 21.65
CA VAL A 236 8.54 7.20 22.36
C VAL A 236 7.95 8.55 22.76
N GLY A 237 6.63 8.75 22.65
CA GLY A 237 5.92 9.93 23.08
C GLY A 237 5.89 11.10 22.07
N HIS A 238 6.34 10.87 20.84
CA HIS A 238 6.40 11.87 19.79
C HIS A 238 5.61 11.43 18.52
N PRO A 239 4.25 11.33 18.61
CA PRO A 239 3.46 10.88 17.47
C PRO A 239 3.58 11.85 16.28
N VAL A 240 3.42 11.29 15.07
CA VAL A 240 3.48 12.06 13.83
C VAL A 240 2.31 13.03 13.73
N VAL A 241 2.58 14.26 13.33
CA VAL A 241 1.57 15.33 13.16
C VAL A 241 0.59 14.92 12.03
N GLY A 242 -0.71 15.12 12.27
CA GLY A 242 -1.76 14.75 11.32
C GLY A 242 -2.05 13.23 11.24
N ASP A 243 -1.44 12.42 12.10
CA ASP A 243 -1.75 11.00 12.20
C ASP A 243 -3.04 10.76 12.97
N ASN A 244 -4.14 10.47 12.25
CA ASN A 244 -5.46 10.24 12.84
C ASN A 244 -5.57 8.90 13.58
N LEU A 245 -4.62 7.99 13.39
CA LEU A 245 -4.66 6.65 14.01
C LEU A 245 -3.84 6.57 15.29
N TYR A 246 -2.67 7.22 15.33
CA TYR A 246 -1.72 7.18 16.44
C TYR A 246 -1.54 8.53 17.14
N GLY A 247 -1.90 9.63 16.49
CA GLY A 247 -1.87 10.95 17.08
C GLY A 247 -3.06 11.21 17.99
N ASN A 248 -2.82 11.87 19.11
CA ASN A 248 -3.88 12.23 20.08
C ASN A 248 -4.35 13.69 19.95
N LYS A 249 -3.68 14.50 19.12
CA LYS A 249 -3.96 15.92 18.95
C LYS A 249 -4.64 16.19 17.61
N LYS A 250 -5.65 17.05 17.61
CA LYS A 250 -6.24 17.56 16.38
C LYS A 250 -5.20 18.39 15.61
N SER A 251 -5.00 18.07 14.36
CA SER A 251 -4.12 18.78 13.44
C SER A 251 -4.95 19.43 12.33
N LYS A 252 -4.44 20.56 11.79
CA LYS A 252 -4.98 21.16 10.56
C LYS A 252 -4.61 20.35 9.31
N LEU A 253 -3.66 19.39 9.44
CA LEU A 253 -3.32 18.48 8.34
C LEU A 253 -4.37 17.39 8.22
N THR A 254 -4.75 17.09 6.99
CA THR A 254 -5.71 16.02 6.64
C THR A 254 -5.06 14.65 6.52
N ARG A 255 -3.72 14.57 6.66
CA ARG A 255 -2.91 13.35 6.57
C ARG A 255 -1.69 13.40 7.50
N SER A 256 -1.07 12.26 7.75
CA SER A 256 0.19 12.19 8.48
C SER A 256 1.31 12.98 7.78
N PHE A 257 2.04 13.80 8.52
CA PHE A 257 3.25 14.45 8.02
C PHE A 257 4.39 13.44 7.94
N LEU A 258 4.31 12.59 6.95
CA LEU A 258 5.28 11.54 6.67
C LEU A 258 5.49 11.41 5.17
N HIS A 259 6.75 11.51 4.74
CA HIS A 259 7.14 11.49 3.34
C HIS A 259 8.42 10.68 3.13
N SER A 260 8.41 9.73 2.20
CA SER A 260 9.58 8.95 1.78
C SER A 260 10.45 9.84 0.87
N SER A 261 11.39 10.56 1.48
CA SER A 261 12.14 11.66 0.86
C SER A 261 13.38 11.20 0.09
N LYS A 262 13.99 10.06 0.50
CA LYS A 262 15.21 9.58 -0.17
C LYS A 262 15.26 8.06 -0.26
N LEU A 263 15.71 7.57 -1.41
CA LEU A 263 15.86 6.16 -1.71
C LEU A 263 17.24 5.93 -2.35
N GLU A 264 18.07 5.07 -1.71
CA GLU A 264 19.41 4.75 -2.21
C GLU A 264 19.60 3.23 -2.23
N PHE A 265 20.08 2.70 -3.34
CA PHE A 265 20.31 1.27 -3.52
C PHE A 265 21.26 1.01 -4.70
N PHE A 266 21.81 -0.19 -4.79
CA PHE A 266 22.44 -0.66 -6.02
C PHE A 266 21.36 -1.20 -6.97
N HIS A 267 21.47 -0.88 -8.26
CA HIS A 267 20.55 -1.42 -9.26
C HIS A 267 20.59 -2.95 -9.23
N PRO A 268 19.42 -3.66 -9.14
CA PRO A 268 19.41 -5.11 -8.90
C PRO A 268 20.10 -5.93 -9.98
N MET A 269 20.12 -5.44 -11.23
CA MET A 269 20.68 -6.14 -12.38
C MET A 269 21.93 -5.48 -12.96
N LYS A 270 22.27 -4.26 -12.51
CA LYS A 270 23.44 -3.50 -12.99
C LYS A 270 24.28 -3.10 -11.79
N ASN A 271 25.59 -3.18 -11.88
CA ASN A 271 26.48 -2.74 -10.79
C ASN A 271 26.58 -1.21 -10.74
N LYS A 272 25.45 -0.53 -10.49
CA LYS A 272 25.32 0.93 -10.44
C LYS A 272 24.60 1.35 -9.17
N LYS A 273 25.24 2.22 -8.37
CA LYS A 273 24.57 2.86 -7.23
C LYS A 273 23.62 3.94 -7.74
N LEU A 274 22.39 3.90 -7.25
CA LEU A 274 21.33 4.85 -7.57
C LEU A 274 20.90 5.60 -6.30
N SER A 275 20.62 6.89 -6.44
CA SER A 275 20.10 7.73 -5.37
C SER A 275 19.04 8.65 -5.95
N PHE A 276 17.89 8.68 -5.31
CA PHE A 276 16.75 9.52 -5.68
C PHE A 276 16.29 10.32 -4.47
N GLU A 277 15.91 11.58 -4.70
CA GLU A 277 15.36 12.46 -3.68
C GLU A 277 14.05 13.04 -4.17
N SER A 278 13.05 13.06 -3.29
CA SER A 278 11.74 13.66 -3.51
C SER A 278 11.54 14.77 -2.47
N PRO A 279 11.33 16.01 -2.90
CA PRO A 279 11.11 17.11 -1.97
C PRO A 279 9.76 16.96 -1.26
N LEU A 280 9.66 17.52 -0.06
CA LEU A 280 8.37 17.58 0.64
C LEU A 280 7.27 18.12 -0.27
N PRO A 281 6.10 17.47 -0.32
CA PRO A 281 4.92 17.97 -1.02
C PRO A 281 4.51 19.37 -0.55
N LEU A 282 3.90 20.13 -1.46
CA LEU A 282 3.58 21.55 -1.23
C LEU A 282 2.74 21.78 0.04
N GLU A 283 1.77 20.90 0.31
CA GLU A 283 0.92 21.01 1.49
C GLU A 283 1.70 20.81 2.81
N LEU A 284 2.74 19.95 2.81
CA LEU A 284 3.60 19.77 3.96
C LEU A 284 4.57 20.95 4.15
N LYS A 285 5.11 21.50 3.05
CA LYS A 285 5.94 22.70 3.08
C LYS A 285 5.16 23.90 3.65
N LYS A 286 3.95 24.14 3.14
CA LYS A 286 3.08 25.20 3.64
C LYS A 286 2.77 25.04 5.12
N PHE A 287 2.56 23.80 5.59
CA PHE A 287 2.35 23.60 7.03
C PHE A 287 3.58 24.00 7.86
N ILE A 288 4.80 23.64 7.40
CA ILE A 288 6.03 24.09 8.08
C ILE A 288 6.10 25.63 8.15
N GLU A 289 5.74 26.33 7.08
CA GLU A 289 5.74 27.80 7.04
C GLU A 289 4.78 28.40 8.07
N THR A 290 3.68 27.72 8.41
CA THR A 290 2.73 28.21 9.44
C THR A 290 3.19 28.01 10.89
N ILE A 291 4.24 27.18 11.11
CA ILE A 291 4.75 26.85 12.45
C ILE A 291 6.20 27.32 12.65
N SER A 292 6.76 28.00 11.66
CA SER A 292 8.16 28.51 11.66
C SER A 292 8.28 29.85 12.36
#